data_75f6fc951dbab04d4380e5f2f086445b
#
_entry.id   75f6fc951dbab04d4380e5f2f086445b
#
_cell.length_a   1.000
_cell.length_b   1.000
_cell.length_c   1.000
_cell.angle_alpha   90.00
_cell.angle_beta   90.00
_cell.angle_gamma   90.00
#
_symmetry.space_group_name_H-M   'P 1'
#
loop_
_entity.id
_entity.type
_entity.pdbx_description
1 polymer ?
#
loop_
_entity_poly.entity_id
_entity_poly.type
_entity_poly.pdbx_seq_one_letter_code
_entity_poly.pdbx_strand_id
1 'polypeptide(L)'
;MKDINPQQAYELLQSDTGYIYLDVRSIPEFEQGHAPGAINIPLLHFEPGSGMVPNQDFVSVVEATLPKDAKLLVGCKAGGRSARACEMLGQVGYSDLSNIRGGFVAATDNMGRVVEPGWSMLNLPSCTECSEDARYETIAAKAKAK
;
A
#
# COMPACT_ATOMS: atom_id res chain seq x y z
N MET A 1 3.45 7.57 13.21
CA MET A 1 3.04 7.56 11.80
C MET A 1 3.12 8.96 11.22
N LYS A 2 3.67 9.06 10.02
CA LYS A 2 3.76 10.32 9.28
C LYS A 2 2.76 10.31 8.13
N ASP A 3 2.31 11.49 7.74
CA ASP A 3 1.53 11.65 6.50
C ASP A 3 2.39 12.37 5.47
N ILE A 4 2.48 11.78 4.28
CA ILE A 4 3.23 12.37 3.16
C ILE A 4 2.33 12.35 1.91
N ASN A 5 2.68 13.15 0.91
CA ASN A 5 1.96 13.13 -0.35
C ASN A 5 2.68 12.18 -1.35
N PRO A 6 2.04 11.84 -2.48
CA PRO A 6 2.66 10.91 -3.43
C PRO A 6 3.98 11.42 -4.03
N GLN A 7 4.13 12.72 -4.23
CA GLN A 7 5.38 13.27 -4.75
C GLN A 7 6.53 13.03 -3.75
N GLN A 8 6.27 13.26 -2.47
CA GLN A 8 7.26 12.98 -1.43
C GLN A 8 7.59 11.49 -1.36
N ALA A 9 6.56 10.62 -1.49
CA ALA A 9 6.79 9.18 -1.51
C ALA A 9 7.68 8.78 -2.68
N TYR A 10 7.41 9.33 -3.86
CA TYR A 10 8.22 9.06 -5.05
C TYR A 10 9.68 9.47 -4.83
N GLU A 11 9.89 10.65 -4.28
CA GLU A 11 11.26 11.15 -4.00
C GLU A 11 12.00 10.25 -3.02
N LEU A 12 11.32 9.76 -1.98
CA LEU A 12 11.94 8.83 -1.02
C LEU A 12 12.29 7.50 -1.68
N LEU A 13 11.42 6.99 -2.56
CA LEU A 13 11.69 5.75 -3.28
C LEU A 13 12.88 5.89 -4.24
N GLN A 14 13.06 7.07 -4.83
CA GLN A 14 14.18 7.34 -5.73
C GLN A 14 15.49 7.63 -5.00
N SER A 15 15.43 7.93 -3.70
CA SER A 15 16.62 8.32 -2.94
C SER A 15 17.58 7.18 -2.63
N ASP A 16 17.18 5.93 -2.92
CA ASP A 16 17.99 4.73 -2.69
C ASP A 16 18.36 4.55 -1.21
N THR A 17 17.43 4.90 -0.33
CA THR A 17 17.64 4.80 1.12
C THR A 17 16.83 3.67 1.76
N GLY A 18 16.30 2.73 0.95
CA GLY A 18 15.65 1.53 1.43
C GLY A 18 14.17 1.62 1.72
N TYR A 19 13.49 2.67 1.26
CA TYR A 19 12.04 2.77 1.44
C TYR A 19 11.30 1.75 0.57
N ILE A 20 10.22 1.20 1.12
CA ILE A 20 9.39 0.21 0.46
C ILE A 20 7.97 0.75 0.36
N TYR A 21 7.38 0.72 -0.83
CA TYR A 21 5.97 1.09 -1.02
C TYR A 21 5.12 -0.16 -0.75
N LEU A 22 4.36 -0.13 0.34
CA LEU A 22 3.43 -1.19 0.70
C LEU A 22 2.03 -0.78 0.24
N ASP A 23 1.55 -1.43 -0.82
CA ASP A 23 0.22 -1.17 -1.39
C ASP A 23 -0.77 -2.10 -0.70
N VAL A 24 -1.68 -1.51 0.08
CA VAL A 24 -2.66 -2.28 0.86
C VAL A 24 -4.04 -2.34 0.20
N ARG A 25 -4.11 -1.99 -1.10
CA ARG A 25 -5.34 -2.15 -1.88
C ARG A 25 -5.62 -3.62 -2.15
N SER A 26 -6.84 -3.89 -2.63
CA SER A 26 -7.21 -5.24 -3.03
C SER A 26 -6.38 -5.72 -4.23
N ILE A 27 -6.38 -7.03 -4.44
CA ILE A 27 -5.66 -7.65 -5.56
C ILE A 27 -6.09 -7.05 -6.91
N PRO A 28 -7.41 -6.95 -7.23
CA PRO A 28 -7.81 -6.36 -8.51
C PRO A 28 -7.37 -4.92 -8.71
N GLU A 29 -7.38 -4.12 -7.63
CA GLU A 29 -6.92 -2.73 -7.72
C GLU A 29 -5.43 -2.66 -8.07
N PHE A 30 -4.63 -3.50 -7.42
CA PHE A 30 -3.18 -3.56 -7.68
C PHE A 30 -2.89 -3.99 -9.12
N GLU A 31 -3.63 -4.96 -9.62
CA GLU A 31 -3.45 -5.47 -10.97
C GLU A 31 -3.80 -4.44 -12.06
N GLN A 32 -4.68 -3.49 -11.75
CA GLN A 32 -5.06 -2.43 -12.69
C GLN A 32 -4.00 -1.35 -12.83
N GLY A 33 -3.06 -1.29 -11.91
CA GLY A 33 -1.97 -0.33 -11.98
C GLY A 33 -1.45 -0.02 -10.58
N HIS A 34 -0.13 0.05 -10.44
CA HIS A 34 0.52 0.34 -9.17
C HIS A 34 1.87 1.00 -9.40
N ALA A 35 2.46 1.55 -8.35
CA ALA A 35 3.79 2.16 -8.43
C ALA A 35 4.83 1.07 -8.68
N PRO A 36 5.81 1.29 -9.57
CA PRO A 36 6.87 0.32 -9.78
C PRO A 36 7.62 0.04 -8.48
N GLY A 37 7.87 -1.24 -8.20
CA GLY A 37 8.55 -1.65 -6.97
C GLY A 37 7.63 -1.80 -5.76
N ALA A 38 6.36 -1.38 -5.85
CA ALA A 38 5.41 -1.58 -4.76
C ALA A 38 5.10 -3.06 -4.59
N ILE A 39 4.90 -3.47 -3.34
CA ILE A 39 4.44 -4.83 -3.03
C ILE A 39 3.00 -4.76 -2.53
N ASN A 40 2.22 -5.78 -2.85
CA ASN A 40 0.79 -5.80 -2.51
C ASN A 40 0.50 -6.77 -1.36
N ILE A 41 0.06 -6.22 -0.24
CA ILE A 41 -0.49 -7.00 0.86
C ILE A 41 -1.80 -6.32 1.25
N PRO A 42 -2.94 -6.83 0.76
CA PRO A 42 -4.23 -6.15 0.98
C PRO A 42 -4.65 -6.12 2.45
N LEU A 43 -5.12 -4.95 2.89
CA LEU A 43 -5.80 -4.84 4.18
C LEU A 43 -7.18 -5.47 4.08
N LEU A 44 -7.87 -5.24 2.95
CA LEU A 44 -9.18 -5.80 2.65
C LEU A 44 -9.12 -6.51 1.31
N HIS A 45 -9.78 -7.66 1.22
CA HIS A 45 -9.99 -8.36 -0.06
C HIS A 45 -11.33 -7.92 -0.65
N PHE A 46 -11.40 -7.93 -1.99
CA PHE A 46 -12.67 -7.77 -2.68
C PHE A 46 -13.28 -9.16 -2.93
N GLU A 47 -14.51 -9.36 -2.45
CA GLU A 47 -15.27 -10.61 -2.70
C GLU A 47 -16.55 -10.28 -3.45
N PRO A 48 -16.76 -10.86 -4.66
CA PRO A 48 -17.98 -10.63 -5.40
C PRO A 48 -19.21 -10.98 -4.57
N GLY A 49 -20.20 -10.07 -4.54
CA GLY A 49 -21.41 -10.25 -3.76
C GLY A 49 -21.32 -9.80 -2.31
N SER A 50 -20.13 -9.67 -1.76
CA SER A 50 -19.91 -9.26 -0.37
C SER A 50 -19.21 -7.90 -0.25
N GLY A 51 -18.51 -7.47 -1.31
CA GLY A 51 -17.74 -6.24 -1.31
C GLY A 51 -16.36 -6.42 -0.66
N MET A 52 -15.92 -5.42 0.08
CA MET A 52 -14.61 -5.46 0.72
C MET A 52 -14.70 -6.14 2.08
N VAL A 53 -13.89 -7.17 2.28
CA VAL A 53 -13.86 -7.95 3.52
C VAL A 53 -12.45 -7.95 4.11
N PRO A 54 -12.31 -7.98 5.45
CA PRO A 54 -10.97 -7.95 6.07
C PRO A 54 -10.11 -9.13 5.65
N ASN A 55 -8.82 -8.84 5.40
CA ASN A 55 -7.83 -9.90 5.19
C ASN A 55 -7.32 -10.33 6.56
N GLN A 56 -7.74 -11.50 7.02
CA GLN A 56 -7.38 -12.01 8.33
C GLN A 56 -5.88 -12.24 8.48
N ASP A 57 -5.18 -12.40 7.37
CA ASP A 57 -3.74 -12.69 7.37
C ASP A 57 -2.88 -11.45 7.16
N PHE A 58 -3.48 -10.24 7.16
CA PHE A 58 -2.74 -9.02 6.83
C PHE A 58 -1.48 -8.85 7.69
N VAL A 59 -1.64 -8.82 8.99
CA VAL A 59 -0.52 -8.57 9.91
C VAL A 59 0.49 -9.71 9.83
N SER A 60 0.04 -10.96 9.84
CA SER A 60 0.96 -12.10 9.80
C SER A 60 1.78 -12.16 8.52
N VAL A 61 1.18 -11.82 7.38
CA VAL A 61 1.91 -11.80 6.11
C VAL A 61 2.92 -10.64 6.09
N VAL A 62 2.55 -9.46 6.59
CA VAL A 62 3.49 -8.35 6.69
C VAL A 62 4.67 -8.74 7.59
N GLU A 63 4.39 -9.32 8.75
CA GLU A 63 5.45 -9.73 9.68
C GLU A 63 6.39 -10.79 9.10
N ALA A 64 5.87 -11.71 8.29
CA ALA A 64 6.68 -12.72 7.63
C ALA A 64 7.49 -12.18 6.45
N THR A 65 7.10 -11.04 5.90
CA THR A 65 7.68 -10.48 4.66
C THR A 65 8.65 -9.34 4.95
N LEU A 66 8.35 -8.48 5.93
CA LEU A 66 9.09 -7.25 6.18
C LEU A 66 9.55 -7.16 7.63
N PRO A 67 10.82 -6.77 7.87
CA PRO A 67 11.30 -6.61 9.25
C PRO A 67 10.64 -5.42 9.92
N LYS A 68 10.65 -5.38 11.25
CA LYS A 68 10.00 -4.33 12.04
C LYS A 68 10.64 -2.95 11.86
N ASP A 69 11.88 -2.91 11.43
CA ASP A 69 12.60 -1.65 11.16
C ASP A 69 12.52 -1.23 9.68
N ALA A 70 11.73 -1.93 8.87
CA ALA A 70 11.54 -1.55 7.47
C ALA A 70 10.95 -0.15 7.38
N LYS A 71 11.40 0.61 6.38
CA LYS A 71 10.90 1.96 6.10
C LYS A 71 9.74 1.84 5.14
N LEU A 72 8.52 1.95 5.66
CA LEU A 72 7.31 1.66 4.89
C LEU A 72 6.56 2.91 4.49
N LEU A 73 6.29 3.02 3.19
CA LEU A 73 5.38 4.01 2.63
C LEU A 73 4.10 3.25 2.29
N VAL A 74 3.04 3.48 3.06
CA VAL A 74 1.82 2.66 2.97
C VAL A 74 0.77 3.44 2.19
N GLY A 75 0.27 2.83 1.12
CA GLY A 75 -0.68 3.48 0.24
C GLY A 75 -1.90 2.62 -0.06
N CYS A 76 -3.02 3.29 -0.30
CA CYS A 76 -4.23 2.64 -0.81
C CYS A 76 -4.81 3.52 -1.93
N LYS A 77 -6.13 3.48 -2.15
CA LYS A 77 -6.73 4.28 -3.22
C LYS A 77 -6.81 5.76 -2.86
N ALA A 78 -7.22 6.07 -1.63
CA ALA A 78 -7.46 7.45 -1.19
C ALA A 78 -6.77 7.83 0.11
N GLY A 79 -6.26 6.87 0.86
CA GLY A 79 -5.53 7.11 2.11
C GLY A 79 -6.18 6.52 3.37
N GLY A 80 -7.45 6.08 3.31
CA GLY A 80 -8.16 5.58 4.48
C GLY A 80 -7.72 4.20 4.95
N ARG A 81 -7.65 3.24 4.03
CA ARG A 81 -7.18 1.88 4.35
C ARG A 81 -5.73 1.90 4.80
N SER A 82 -4.89 2.70 4.14
CA SER A 82 -3.48 2.77 4.48
C SER A 82 -3.26 3.40 5.85
N ALA A 83 -4.05 4.40 6.23
CA ALA A 83 -3.99 4.96 7.59
C ALA A 83 -4.32 3.89 8.63
N ARG A 84 -5.37 3.09 8.38
CA ARG A 84 -5.75 1.99 9.26
C ARG A 84 -4.64 0.94 9.33
N ALA A 85 -4.05 0.60 8.18
CA ALA A 85 -2.94 -0.35 8.14
C ALA A 85 -1.76 0.14 8.96
N CYS A 86 -1.42 1.43 8.86
CA CYS A 86 -0.35 2.00 9.68
C CYS A 86 -0.63 1.87 11.17
N GLU A 87 -1.88 2.11 11.60
CA GLU A 87 -2.24 1.94 13.01
C GLU A 87 -2.00 0.49 13.46
N MET A 88 -2.46 -0.47 12.67
CA MET A 88 -2.32 -1.89 13.00
C MET A 88 -0.84 -2.31 13.05
N LEU A 89 -0.06 -1.86 12.08
CA LEU A 89 1.37 -2.21 12.03
C LEU A 89 2.15 -1.55 13.16
N GLY A 90 1.80 -0.32 13.51
CA GLY A 90 2.42 0.36 14.65
C GLY A 90 2.19 -0.39 15.95
N GLN A 91 0.99 -0.98 16.12
CA GLN A 91 0.65 -1.75 17.32
C GLN A 91 1.48 -3.02 17.46
N VAL A 92 2.00 -3.57 16.36
CA VAL A 92 2.83 -4.78 16.40
C VAL A 92 4.32 -4.48 16.25
N GLY A 93 4.72 -3.21 16.37
CA GLY A 93 6.12 -2.83 16.52
C GLY A 93 6.82 -2.27 15.30
N TYR A 94 6.10 -2.01 14.21
CA TYR A 94 6.71 -1.30 13.07
C TYR A 94 6.96 0.15 13.45
N SER A 95 8.18 0.63 13.27
CA SER A 95 8.61 1.92 13.79
C SER A 95 8.72 3.04 12.75
N ASP A 96 8.78 2.69 11.47
CA ASP A 96 8.92 3.69 10.40
C ASP A 96 7.78 3.54 9.39
N LEU A 97 6.67 4.21 9.69
CA LEU A 97 5.44 4.13 8.90
C LEU A 97 5.05 5.51 8.40
N SER A 98 4.82 5.63 7.10
CA SER A 98 4.29 6.85 6.49
C SER A 98 3.05 6.50 5.69
N ASN A 99 1.96 7.22 5.93
CA ASN A 99 0.74 7.09 5.16
C ASN A 99 0.82 8.00 3.94
N ILE A 100 0.56 7.47 2.74
CA ILE A 100 0.55 8.28 1.52
C ILE A 100 -0.83 8.90 1.35
N ARG A 101 -0.94 10.19 1.67
CA ARG A 101 -2.19 10.94 1.50
C ARG A 101 -2.54 11.01 0.02
N GLY A 102 -3.82 10.87 -0.29
CA GLY A 102 -4.26 10.83 -1.67
C GLY A 102 -4.09 9.46 -2.32
N GLY A 103 -3.22 8.63 -1.78
CA GLY A 103 -3.04 7.25 -2.24
C GLY A 103 -2.68 7.14 -3.71
N PHE A 104 -3.19 6.11 -4.37
CA PHE A 104 -2.89 5.88 -5.78
C PHE A 104 -3.81 6.71 -6.71
N VAL A 105 -5.06 6.94 -6.31
CA VAL A 105 -6.03 7.66 -7.15
C VAL A 105 -6.20 9.10 -6.68
N ALA A 106 -6.85 9.31 -5.55
CA ALA A 106 -7.05 10.64 -4.96
C ALA A 106 -7.89 10.54 -3.70
N ALA A 107 -7.73 11.51 -2.80
CA ALA A 107 -8.69 11.74 -1.74
C ALA A 107 -9.69 12.80 -2.21
N THR A 108 -10.97 12.56 -1.96
CA THR A 108 -12.04 13.45 -2.40
C THR A 108 -12.93 13.87 -1.22
N ASP A 109 -13.61 15.01 -1.36
CA ASP A 109 -14.60 15.45 -0.37
C ASP A 109 -15.98 14.83 -0.66
N ASN A 110 -16.98 15.20 0.13
CA ASN A 110 -18.34 14.66 -0.01
C ASN A 110 -19.00 15.00 -1.34
N MET A 111 -18.48 15.97 -2.05
CA MET A 111 -18.98 16.38 -3.38
C MET A 111 -18.19 15.75 -4.51
N GLY A 112 -17.26 14.86 -4.22
CA GLY A 112 -16.43 14.23 -5.23
C GLY A 112 -15.27 15.06 -5.73
N ARG A 113 -14.99 16.21 -5.11
CA ARG A 113 -13.89 17.09 -5.53
C ARG A 113 -12.58 16.58 -4.92
N VAL A 114 -11.51 16.60 -5.71
CA VAL A 114 -10.20 16.17 -5.25
C VAL A 114 -9.67 17.17 -4.22
N VAL A 115 -9.39 16.69 -3.01
CA VAL A 115 -8.76 17.47 -1.94
C VAL A 115 -7.28 17.16 -1.81
N GLU A 116 -6.86 15.95 -2.23
CA GLU A 116 -5.45 15.56 -2.29
C GLU A 116 -5.27 14.67 -3.52
N PRO A 117 -4.48 15.11 -4.53
CA PRO A 117 -4.26 14.27 -5.71
C PRO A 117 -3.46 13.03 -5.36
N GLY A 118 -3.75 11.92 -6.03
CA GLY A 118 -3.05 10.66 -5.83
C GLY A 118 -1.89 10.48 -6.81
N TRP A 119 -1.22 9.35 -6.66
CA TRP A 119 -0.04 9.00 -7.47
C TRP A 119 -0.32 9.10 -8.97
N SER A 120 -1.45 8.54 -9.43
CA SER A 120 -1.77 8.50 -10.85
C SER A 120 -2.13 9.88 -11.43
N MET A 121 -2.57 10.81 -10.61
CA MET A 121 -2.90 12.16 -11.07
C MET A 121 -1.69 13.06 -11.24
N LEU A 122 -0.55 12.67 -10.68
CA LEU A 122 0.68 13.46 -10.69
C LEU A 122 1.67 12.99 -11.78
N ASN A 123 1.23 12.14 -12.70
CA ASN A 123 2.04 11.57 -13.77
C ASN A 123 3.28 10.84 -13.26
N LEU A 124 3.18 10.25 -12.07
CA LEU A 124 4.25 9.43 -11.52
C LEU A 124 4.21 8.05 -12.19
N PRO A 125 5.35 7.34 -12.27
CA PRO A 125 5.39 6.05 -12.98
C PRO A 125 4.44 5.03 -12.41
N SER A 126 3.83 4.21 -13.27
CA SER A 126 3.00 3.09 -12.85
C SER A 126 3.19 1.92 -13.80
N CYS A 127 2.85 0.71 -13.33
CA CYS A 127 2.92 -0.50 -14.13
C CYS A 127 1.81 -1.45 -13.70
N THR A 128 1.56 -2.49 -14.51
CA THR A 128 0.54 -3.50 -14.22
C THR A 128 1.16 -4.87 -13.91
N GLU A 129 2.28 -5.20 -14.55
CA GLU A 129 2.91 -6.52 -14.43
C GLU A 129 4.42 -6.40 -14.27
N CYS A 130 4.89 -5.44 -13.46
CA CYS A 130 6.32 -5.19 -13.42
C CYS A 130 7.09 -6.15 -12.50
N SER A 131 6.42 -6.93 -11.63
CA SER A 131 7.11 -7.96 -10.85
C SER A 131 6.12 -8.97 -10.30
N GLU A 132 6.36 -10.25 -10.57
CA GLU A 132 5.59 -11.35 -9.99
C GLU A 132 5.75 -11.43 -8.48
N ASP A 133 6.96 -11.15 -7.99
CA ASP A 133 7.27 -11.22 -6.56
C ASP A 133 6.53 -10.15 -5.74
N ALA A 134 6.00 -9.13 -6.41
CA ALA A 134 5.25 -8.05 -5.76
C ALA A 134 3.77 -8.40 -5.56
N ARG A 135 3.27 -9.46 -6.18
CA ARG A 135 1.86 -9.86 -6.10
C ARG A 135 1.57 -10.56 -4.79
N TYR A 136 0.38 -10.31 -4.25
CA TYR A 136 -0.01 -10.88 -2.96
C TYR A 136 0.02 -12.40 -2.96
N GLU A 137 -0.40 -13.04 -4.04
CA GLU A 137 -0.40 -14.51 -4.11
C GLU A 137 1.00 -15.09 -3.88
N THR A 138 2.00 -14.51 -4.52
CA THR A 138 3.39 -14.91 -4.34
C THR A 138 3.88 -14.63 -2.91
N ILE A 139 3.58 -13.43 -2.41
CA ILE A 139 4.00 -12.99 -1.08
C ILE A 139 3.37 -13.88 0.01
N ALA A 140 2.06 -14.14 -0.10
CA ALA A 140 1.35 -14.97 0.86
C ALA A 140 1.84 -16.41 0.85
N ALA A 141 2.15 -16.97 -0.33
CA ALA A 141 2.68 -18.31 -0.45
C ALA A 141 4.03 -18.43 0.25
N LYS A 142 4.92 -17.45 0.09
CA LYS A 142 6.21 -17.42 0.78
C LYS A 142 6.05 -17.28 2.29
N ALA A 143 5.08 -16.45 2.73
CA ALA A 143 4.81 -16.26 4.15
C ALA A 143 4.36 -17.56 4.82
N LYS A 144 3.52 -18.34 4.13
CA LYS A 144 3.02 -19.62 4.66
C LYS A 144 4.09 -20.69 4.69
N ALA A 145 5.15 -20.58 3.90
CA ALA A 145 6.25 -21.52 3.85
C ALA A 145 7.28 -21.32 4.98
N LYS A 146 7.17 -20.22 5.71
CA LYS A 146 8.10 -19.89 6.81
C LYS A 146 7.71 -20.54 8.14
#